data_91e0ec2a64a92257475ff95d5689ed58
#
_entry.id   91e0ec2a64a92257475ff95d5689ed58
#
_cell.length_a   1.000
_cell.length_b   1.000
_cell.length_c   1.000
_cell.angle_alpha   90.00
_cell.angle_beta   90.00
_cell.angle_gamma   90.00
#
_symmetry.space_group_name_H-M   'P 1'
#
loop_
_entity.id
_entity.type
_entity.pdbx_description
1 polymer ?
#
loop_
_entity_poly.entity_id
_entity_poly.type
_entity_poly.pdbx_seq_one_letter_code
_entity_poly.pdbx_strand_id
1 'polypeptide(L)'
;MKWVIMAVTLGIYYLTPWIRWDRGANLPDQAVLVDLANRRFYFFWIEIWPHEFYFVAGLLVMAGLGLFLFTSALGRVWCGYACPQTVWTDLFILVERWIEGDRNARLRLHRQKKWDAKKLRLRLTKFVLWFLIALATGGAWVFYFTDAPQLAVDLVTMNAHPIAYSTMLILTATTFFFGGIAREQICIYACPWPRIQAAMMDEDTLTIGYRHWRGEPRGKLKPHKKKKPAAAAATGDAPVIAEVEAPKGDCIDCMACVNVCPMGIDIRDGQQMECITCGLCI
;
A
#
# COMPACT_ATOMS: atom_id res chain seq x y z
N MET A 1 -7.03 3.72 10.54
CA MET A 1 -7.97 3.43 9.44
C MET A 1 -7.33 2.56 8.36
N LYS A 2 -6.20 2.94 7.76
CA LYS A 2 -5.53 2.21 6.67
C LYS A 2 -5.30 0.72 6.97
N TRP A 3 -4.76 0.38 8.13
CA TRP A 3 -4.50 -1.01 8.54
C TRP A 3 -5.75 -1.87 8.67
N VAL A 4 -6.86 -1.27 9.08
CA VAL A 4 -8.15 -1.98 9.18
C VAL A 4 -8.67 -2.31 7.78
N ILE A 5 -8.63 -1.34 6.86
CA ILE A 5 -9.04 -1.57 5.46
C ILE A 5 -8.18 -2.65 4.81
N MET A 6 -6.86 -2.60 5.01
CA MET A 6 -5.95 -3.65 4.54
C MET A 6 -6.33 -5.02 5.10
N ALA A 7 -6.55 -5.13 6.41
CA ALA A 7 -6.91 -6.40 7.05
C ALA A 7 -8.25 -6.94 6.54
N VAL A 8 -9.26 -6.07 6.37
CA VAL A 8 -10.56 -6.45 5.82
C VAL A 8 -10.43 -6.91 4.37
N THR A 9 -9.72 -6.16 3.52
CA THR A 9 -9.54 -6.52 2.12
C THR A 9 -8.81 -7.86 1.96
N LEU A 10 -7.73 -8.07 2.71
CA LEU A 10 -7.00 -9.33 2.71
C LEU A 10 -7.85 -10.47 3.30
N GLY A 11 -8.61 -10.19 4.37
CA GLY A 11 -9.54 -11.17 4.95
C GLY A 11 -10.59 -11.62 3.94
N ILE A 12 -11.23 -10.70 3.24
CA ILE A 12 -12.17 -11.03 2.17
C ILE A 12 -11.48 -11.88 1.11
N TYR A 13 -10.30 -11.46 0.64
CA TYR A 13 -9.57 -12.16 -0.42
C TYR A 13 -9.22 -13.61 -0.05
N TYR A 14 -8.71 -13.85 1.17
CA TYR A 14 -8.25 -15.17 1.56
C TYR A 14 -9.37 -16.06 2.09
N LEU A 15 -10.41 -15.52 2.74
CA LEU A 15 -11.44 -16.31 3.40
C LEU A 15 -12.62 -16.64 2.49
N THR A 16 -12.95 -15.79 1.52
CA THR A 16 -14.13 -15.99 0.66
C THR A 16 -14.17 -17.35 -0.04
N PRO A 17 -13.09 -17.91 -0.61
CA PRO A 17 -13.14 -19.22 -1.26
C PRO A 17 -13.47 -20.38 -0.30
N TRP A 18 -13.29 -20.18 1.01
CA TRP A 18 -13.54 -21.20 2.03
C TRP A 18 -14.96 -21.14 2.61
N ILE A 19 -15.72 -20.11 2.29
CA ILE A 19 -17.12 -19.98 2.71
C ILE A 19 -17.96 -20.92 1.86
N ARG A 20 -18.73 -21.79 2.52
CA ARG A 20 -19.53 -22.82 1.87
C ARG A 20 -20.93 -22.86 2.45
N TRP A 21 -21.89 -23.19 1.63
CA TRP A 21 -23.25 -23.58 2.02
C TRP A 21 -23.85 -24.53 1.00
N ASP A 22 -24.80 -25.34 1.44
CA ASP A 22 -25.52 -26.29 0.58
C ASP A 22 -26.42 -25.51 -0.42
N ARG A 23 -26.14 -25.67 -1.72
CA ARG A 23 -26.94 -25.16 -2.82
C ARG A 23 -27.77 -26.25 -3.49
N GLY A 24 -27.68 -27.51 -3.04
CA GLY A 24 -28.36 -28.66 -3.62
C GLY A 24 -27.43 -29.58 -4.41
N ALA A 25 -27.92 -30.78 -4.73
CA ALA A 25 -27.13 -31.93 -5.20
C ALA A 25 -26.27 -31.68 -6.48
N ASN A 26 -26.60 -30.69 -7.29
CA ASN A 26 -25.94 -30.46 -8.59
C ASN A 26 -25.22 -29.12 -8.70
N LEU A 27 -25.11 -28.36 -7.62
CA LEU A 27 -24.49 -27.03 -7.60
C LEU A 27 -23.26 -27.02 -6.68
N PRO A 28 -22.24 -26.20 -6.98
CA PRO A 28 -21.07 -26.08 -6.12
C PRO A 28 -21.43 -25.37 -4.81
N ASP A 29 -20.93 -25.91 -3.69
CA ASP A 29 -21.18 -25.36 -2.35
C ASP A 29 -20.36 -24.08 -2.06
N GLN A 30 -19.34 -23.79 -2.85
CA GLN A 30 -18.47 -22.64 -2.62
C GLN A 30 -19.19 -21.33 -2.86
N ALA A 31 -19.01 -20.35 -1.95
CA ALA A 31 -19.71 -19.07 -1.96
C ALA A 31 -19.44 -18.24 -3.23
N VAL A 32 -18.18 -18.17 -3.63
CA VAL A 32 -17.73 -17.48 -4.83
C VAL A 32 -16.90 -18.43 -5.66
N LEU A 33 -17.41 -18.76 -6.83
CA LEU A 33 -16.74 -19.66 -7.78
C LEU A 33 -16.93 -19.16 -9.21
N VAL A 34 -15.84 -19.10 -9.94
CA VAL A 34 -15.79 -18.79 -11.37
C VAL A 34 -15.63 -20.11 -12.13
N ASP A 35 -16.73 -20.75 -12.48
CA ASP A 35 -16.72 -21.99 -13.24
C ASP A 35 -16.56 -21.69 -14.75
N LEU A 36 -15.32 -21.78 -15.21
CA LEU A 36 -14.99 -21.54 -16.61
C LEU A 36 -15.44 -22.72 -17.51
N ALA A 37 -15.50 -23.94 -16.97
CA ALA A 37 -15.88 -25.11 -17.74
C ALA A 37 -17.36 -25.07 -18.13
N ASN A 38 -18.22 -24.72 -17.19
CA ASN A 38 -19.66 -24.57 -17.42
C ASN A 38 -20.06 -23.14 -17.77
N ARG A 39 -19.10 -22.20 -17.83
CA ARG A 39 -19.34 -20.77 -18.10
C ARG A 39 -20.33 -20.12 -17.16
N ARG A 40 -20.27 -20.47 -15.87
CA ARG A 40 -21.15 -19.94 -14.81
C ARG A 40 -20.33 -19.23 -13.76
N PHE A 41 -20.92 -18.16 -13.21
CA PHE A 41 -20.32 -17.43 -12.12
C PHE A 41 -21.27 -17.53 -10.91
N TYR A 42 -20.75 -18.07 -9.82
CA TYR A 42 -21.48 -18.17 -8.55
C TYR A 42 -21.00 -17.06 -7.64
N PHE A 43 -21.92 -16.21 -7.23
CA PHE A 43 -21.64 -15.09 -6.35
C PHE A 43 -22.62 -15.10 -5.18
N PHE A 44 -22.22 -15.66 -4.04
CA PHE A 44 -23.08 -15.88 -2.87
C PHE A 44 -24.37 -16.63 -3.25
N TRP A 45 -25.50 -15.98 -3.28
CA TRP A 45 -26.80 -16.55 -3.66
C TRP A 45 -27.18 -16.36 -5.12
N ILE A 46 -26.34 -15.65 -5.88
CA ILE A 46 -26.60 -15.32 -7.27
C ILE A 46 -25.81 -16.23 -8.17
N GLU A 47 -26.47 -16.84 -9.14
CA GLU A 47 -25.86 -17.57 -10.25
C GLU A 47 -26.00 -16.71 -11.50
N ILE A 48 -24.87 -16.36 -12.12
CA ILE A 48 -24.83 -15.54 -13.33
C ILE A 48 -24.56 -16.45 -14.53
N TRP A 49 -25.50 -16.48 -15.45
CA TRP A 49 -25.42 -17.21 -16.69
C TRP A 49 -24.76 -16.39 -17.79
N PRO A 50 -24.21 -17.01 -18.85
CA PRO A 50 -23.57 -16.27 -19.95
C PRO A 50 -24.44 -15.20 -20.61
N HIS A 51 -25.76 -15.41 -20.69
CA HIS A 51 -26.69 -14.45 -21.28
C HIS A 51 -26.99 -13.26 -20.36
N GLU A 52 -26.68 -13.35 -19.08
CA GLU A 52 -26.86 -12.27 -18.09
C GLU A 52 -25.62 -11.40 -17.91
N PHE A 53 -24.58 -11.67 -18.70
CA PHE A 53 -23.30 -10.96 -18.58
C PHE A 53 -23.39 -9.45 -18.80
N TYR A 54 -24.47 -8.95 -19.41
CA TYR A 54 -24.74 -7.53 -19.55
C TYR A 54 -24.97 -6.83 -18.18
N PHE A 55 -25.47 -7.55 -17.17
CA PHE A 55 -25.56 -7.00 -15.82
C PHE A 55 -24.19 -6.74 -15.22
N VAL A 56 -23.22 -7.63 -15.47
CA VAL A 56 -21.83 -7.43 -15.05
C VAL A 56 -21.24 -6.21 -15.72
N ALA A 57 -21.51 -6.02 -17.02
CA ALA A 57 -21.07 -4.82 -17.75
C ALA A 57 -21.67 -3.55 -17.15
N GLY A 58 -22.96 -3.55 -16.82
CA GLY A 58 -23.64 -2.43 -16.14
C GLY A 58 -23.00 -2.13 -14.76
N LEU A 59 -22.70 -3.15 -13.97
CA LEU A 59 -22.03 -3.01 -12.67
C LEU A 59 -20.63 -2.42 -12.82
N LEU A 60 -19.86 -2.85 -13.82
CA LEU A 60 -18.52 -2.30 -14.10
C LEU A 60 -18.57 -0.83 -14.51
N VAL A 61 -19.56 -0.44 -15.33
CA VAL A 61 -19.77 0.97 -15.68
C VAL A 61 -20.11 1.79 -14.43
N MET A 62 -21.03 1.33 -13.57
CA MET A 62 -21.35 2.00 -12.31
C MET A 62 -20.14 2.09 -11.37
N ALA A 63 -19.34 1.02 -11.26
CA ALA A 63 -18.12 1.03 -10.48
C ALA A 63 -17.11 2.04 -11.03
N GLY A 64 -16.96 2.13 -12.35
CA GLY A 64 -16.16 3.14 -13.02
C GLY A 64 -16.62 4.56 -12.69
N LEU A 65 -17.89 4.87 -12.89
CA LEU A 65 -18.47 6.18 -12.57
C LEU A 65 -18.33 6.52 -11.07
N GLY A 66 -18.56 5.54 -10.18
CA GLY A 66 -18.33 5.69 -8.75
C GLY A 66 -16.88 6.05 -8.42
N LEU A 67 -15.94 5.40 -9.10
CA LEU A 67 -14.51 5.70 -8.91
C LEU A 67 -14.14 7.12 -9.38
N PHE A 68 -14.74 7.61 -10.49
CA PHE A 68 -14.59 9.00 -10.90
C PHE A 68 -15.14 9.97 -9.84
N LEU A 69 -16.33 9.71 -9.33
CA LEU A 69 -16.94 10.53 -8.27
C LEU A 69 -16.06 10.57 -7.00
N PHE A 70 -15.57 9.42 -6.55
CA PHE A 70 -14.67 9.37 -5.39
C PHE A 70 -13.34 10.08 -5.63
N THR A 71 -12.85 10.06 -6.87
CA THR A 71 -11.59 10.74 -7.20
C THR A 71 -11.76 12.25 -7.21
N SER A 72 -12.84 12.78 -7.76
CA SER A 72 -13.08 14.23 -7.75
C SER A 72 -13.30 14.78 -6.33
N ALA A 73 -13.99 14.04 -5.45
CA ALA A 73 -14.27 14.48 -4.10
C ALA A 73 -13.09 14.27 -3.12
N LEU A 74 -12.45 13.13 -3.15
CA LEU A 74 -11.48 12.66 -2.14
C LEU A 74 -10.07 12.43 -2.69
N GLY A 75 -9.82 12.81 -3.93
CA GLY A 75 -8.55 12.59 -4.59
C GLY A 75 -8.22 11.11 -4.79
N ARG A 76 -7.03 10.69 -4.43
CA ARG A 76 -6.52 9.33 -4.71
C ARG A 76 -6.77 8.34 -3.59
N VAL A 77 -7.87 8.45 -2.86
CA VAL A 77 -8.20 7.56 -1.74
C VAL A 77 -8.25 6.10 -2.17
N TRP A 78 -8.78 5.79 -3.35
CA TRP A 78 -8.74 4.42 -3.89
C TRP A 78 -7.31 3.86 -3.95
N CYS A 79 -6.39 4.61 -4.54
CA CYS A 79 -4.98 4.20 -4.63
C CYS A 79 -4.30 4.06 -3.27
N GLY A 80 -4.69 4.89 -2.29
CA GLY A 80 -4.11 4.89 -0.96
C GLY A 80 -4.58 3.77 -0.03
N TYR A 81 -5.79 3.24 -0.25
CA TYR A 81 -6.45 2.35 0.70
C TYR A 81 -6.94 1.02 0.13
N ALA A 82 -7.57 1.02 -1.04
CA ALA A 82 -8.28 -0.15 -1.57
C ALA A 82 -7.61 -0.79 -2.80
N CYS A 83 -6.67 -0.08 -3.46
CA CYS A 83 -5.96 -0.61 -4.61
C CYS A 83 -5.18 -1.88 -4.23
N PRO A 84 -5.34 -3.00 -4.97
CA PRO A 84 -4.62 -4.24 -4.68
C PRO A 84 -3.11 -4.04 -4.54
N GLN A 85 -2.49 -3.30 -5.46
CA GLN A 85 -1.05 -3.02 -5.39
C GLN A 85 -0.64 -2.39 -4.04
N THR A 86 -1.40 -1.43 -3.54
CA THR A 86 -1.11 -0.75 -2.28
C THR A 86 -1.34 -1.67 -1.08
N VAL A 87 -2.43 -2.45 -1.09
CA VAL A 87 -2.78 -3.39 -0.01
C VAL A 87 -1.68 -4.43 0.18
N TRP A 88 -1.22 -5.06 -0.90
CA TRP A 88 -0.13 -6.05 -0.83
C TRP A 88 1.21 -5.39 -0.50
N THR A 89 1.52 -4.24 -1.07
CA THR A 89 2.75 -3.50 -0.73
C THR A 89 2.79 -3.13 0.76
N ASP A 90 1.67 -2.70 1.33
CA ASP A 90 1.58 -2.40 2.77
C ASP A 90 1.81 -3.64 3.63
N LEU A 91 1.27 -4.80 3.23
CA LEU A 91 1.53 -6.07 3.91
C LEU A 91 3.02 -6.44 3.87
N PHE A 92 3.67 -6.30 2.71
CA PHE A 92 5.11 -6.54 2.57
C PHE A 92 5.94 -5.56 3.42
N ILE A 93 5.56 -4.28 3.46
CA ILE A 93 6.20 -3.27 4.31
C ILE A 93 5.99 -3.59 5.80
N LEU A 94 4.82 -4.08 6.20
CA LEU A 94 4.54 -4.50 7.58
C LEU A 94 5.50 -5.60 8.02
N VAL A 95 5.66 -6.64 7.20
CA VAL A 95 6.62 -7.74 7.44
C VAL A 95 8.04 -7.21 7.53
N GLU A 96 8.41 -6.30 6.64
CA GLU A 96 9.72 -5.68 6.62
C GLU A 96 10.01 -4.86 7.89
N ARG A 97 9.02 -4.09 8.36
CA ARG A 97 9.11 -3.35 9.63
C ARG A 97 9.25 -4.28 10.83
N TRP A 98 8.54 -5.39 10.80
CA TRP A 98 8.60 -6.37 11.89
C TRP A 98 9.97 -7.05 12.00
N ILE A 99 10.62 -7.36 10.87
CA ILE A 99 11.90 -8.08 10.84
C ILE A 99 13.10 -7.14 10.93
N GLU A 100 13.17 -6.13 10.05
CA GLU A 100 14.32 -5.23 9.91
C GLU A 100 14.16 -3.93 10.72
N GLY A 101 12.96 -3.67 11.25
CA GLY A 101 12.62 -2.45 11.98
C GLY A 101 12.22 -1.30 11.05
N ASP A 102 12.12 -0.10 11.63
CA ASP A 102 11.73 1.11 10.92
C ASP A 102 12.72 1.50 9.81
N ARG A 103 12.26 2.38 8.91
CA ARG A 103 13.05 2.85 7.75
C ARG A 103 14.49 3.27 8.13
N ASN A 104 14.68 3.95 9.25
CA ASN A 104 16.00 4.36 9.71
C ASN A 104 16.89 3.18 10.08
N ALA A 105 16.33 2.11 10.68
CA ALA A 105 17.05 0.88 10.98
C ALA A 105 17.43 0.15 9.69
N ARG A 106 16.50 0.07 8.73
CA ARG A 106 16.73 -0.53 7.40
C ARG A 106 17.83 0.20 6.62
N LEU A 107 17.83 1.53 6.62
CA LEU A 107 18.86 2.34 5.98
C LEU A 107 20.24 2.09 6.64
N ARG A 108 20.30 1.99 7.97
CA ARG A 108 21.54 1.63 8.68
C ARG A 108 22.02 0.23 8.29
N LEU A 109 21.12 -0.75 8.26
CA LEU A 109 21.40 -2.12 7.83
C LEU A 109 21.87 -2.18 6.38
N HIS A 110 21.29 -1.36 5.49
CA HIS A 110 21.69 -1.28 4.09
C HIS A 110 23.10 -0.68 3.93
N ARG A 111 23.42 0.39 4.67
CA ARG A 111 24.74 1.06 4.62
C ARG A 111 25.88 0.22 5.20
N GLN A 112 25.61 -0.80 5.99
CA GLN A 112 26.64 -1.71 6.48
C GLN A 112 27.30 -2.46 5.30
N LYS A 113 28.59 -2.19 5.04
CA LYS A 113 29.33 -2.84 3.95
C LYS A 113 29.64 -4.32 4.24
N LYS A 114 29.87 -4.69 5.50
CA LYS A 114 30.18 -6.07 5.88
C LYS A 114 28.91 -6.90 5.99
N TRP A 115 28.95 -8.08 5.39
CA TRP A 115 27.92 -9.10 5.56
C TRP A 115 28.15 -9.80 6.90
N ASP A 116 27.31 -9.51 7.86
CA ASP A 116 27.28 -10.18 9.15
C ASP A 116 26.19 -11.26 9.15
N ALA A 117 26.39 -12.34 9.92
CA ALA A 117 25.41 -13.43 10.06
C ALA A 117 24.03 -12.91 10.46
N LYS A 118 23.99 -11.89 11.32
CA LYS A 118 22.73 -11.22 11.71
C LYS A 118 22.03 -10.57 10.50
N LYS A 119 22.77 -9.84 9.67
CA LYS A 119 22.24 -9.19 8.46
C LYS A 119 21.72 -10.22 7.46
N LEU A 120 22.46 -11.31 7.26
CA LEU A 120 22.04 -12.39 6.37
C LEU A 120 20.75 -13.05 6.86
N ARG A 121 20.67 -13.40 8.15
CA ARG A 121 19.48 -13.99 8.76
C ARG A 121 18.25 -13.10 8.59
N LEU A 122 18.33 -11.80 8.92
CA LEU A 122 17.21 -10.88 8.81
C LEU A 122 16.71 -10.77 7.36
N ARG A 123 17.64 -10.66 6.39
CA ARG A 123 17.27 -10.60 4.98
C ARG A 123 16.65 -11.91 4.48
N LEU A 124 17.25 -13.04 4.83
CA LEU A 124 16.71 -14.34 4.44
C LEU A 124 15.29 -14.54 5.00
N THR A 125 15.09 -14.28 6.29
CA THR A 125 13.76 -14.37 6.93
C THR A 125 12.75 -13.47 6.23
N LYS A 126 13.12 -12.24 5.88
CA LYS A 126 12.26 -11.32 5.13
C LYS A 126 11.84 -11.91 3.77
N PHE A 127 12.79 -12.35 2.97
CA PHE A 127 12.51 -12.89 1.64
C PHE A 127 11.69 -14.19 1.70
N VAL A 128 11.93 -15.04 2.69
CA VAL A 128 11.14 -16.26 2.91
C VAL A 128 9.69 -15.90 3.26
N LEU A 129 9.47 -14.96 4.18
CA LEU A 129 8.11 -14.54 4.52
C LEU A 129 7.40 -13.84 3.36
N TRP A 130 8.10 -13.02 2.59
CA TRP A 130 7.55 -12.45 1.37
C TRP A 130 7.15 -13.50 0.34
N PHE A 131 7.99 -14.52 0.17
CA PHE A 131 7.69 -15.64 -0.72
C PHE A 131 6.47 -16.43 -0.25
N LEU A 132 6.35 -16.71 1.04
CA LEU A 132 5.19 -17.41 1.60
C LEU A 132 3.90 -16.61 1.43
N ILE A 133 3.93 -15.29 1.62
CA ILE A 133 2.78 -14.42 1.38
C ILE A 133 2.42 -14.42 -0.11
N ALA A 134 3.40 -14.30 -0.99
CA ALA A 134 3.17 -14.33 -2.43
C ALA A 134 2.59 -15.68 -2.89
N LEU A 135 3.10 -16.80 -2.33
CA LEU A 135 2.61 -18.15 -2.59
C LEU A 135 1.16 -18.33 -2.10
N ALA A 136 0.85 -17.85 -0.90
CA ALA A 136 -0.52 -17.85 -0.37
C ALA A 136 -1.46 -17.01 -1.25
N THR A 137 -0.99 -15.86 -1.76
CA THR A 137 -1.77 -15.01 -2.65
C THR A 137 -2.04 -15.70 -3.98
N GLY A 138 -1.01 -16.28 -4.61
CA GLY A 138 -1.16 -17.01 -5.87
C GLY A 138 -2.05 -18.26 -5.72
N GLY A 139 -1.92 -18.98 -4.60
CA GLY A 139 -2.79 -20.11 -4.28
C GLY A 139 -4.24 -19.70 -4.05
N ALA A 140 -4.46 -18.64 -3.26
CA ALA A 140 -5.81 -18.13 -3.00
C ALA A 140 -6.54 -17.71 -4.28
N TRP A 141 -5.85 -17.16 -5.26
CA TRP A 141 -6.45 -16.83 -6.54
C TRP A 141 -6.98 -18.05 -7.27
N VAL A 142 -6.22 -19.16 -7.29
CA VAL A 142 -6.62 -20.37 -8.00
C VAL A 142 -7.85 -21.03 -7.35
N PHE A 143 -8.05 -20.87 -6.05
CA PHE A 143 -9.23 -21.35 -5.32
C PHE A 143 -10.55 -20.69 -5.74
N TYR A 144 -10.53 -19.57 -6.42
CA TYR A 144 -11.72 -18.94 -6.98
C TYR A 144 -12.23 -19.64 -8.25
N PHE A 145 -11.40 -20.50 -8.89
CA PHE A 145 -11.75 -21.15 -10.16
C PHE A 145 -12.06 -22.64 -10.02
N THR A 146 -11.77 -23.21 -8.86
CA THR A 146 -12.01 -24.63 -8.57
C THR A 146 -12.42 -24.77 -7.10
N ASP A 147 -13.01 -25.92 -6.74
CA ASP A 147 -13.39 -26.18 -5.36
C ASP A 147 -12.17 -26.11 -4.43
N ALA A 148 -12.17 -25.15 -3.49
CA ALA A 148 -11.00 -24.79 -2.70
C ALA A 148 -10.45 -25.95 -1.84
N PRO A 149 -11.26 -26.72 -1.05
CA PRO A 149 -10.74 -27.83 -0.25
C PRO A 149 -10.15 -28.95 -1.09
N GLN A 150 -10.83 -29.33 -2.18
CA GLN A 150 -10.35 -30.39 -3.06
C GLN A 150 -9.02 -29.97 -3.72
N LEU A 151 -8.98 -28.75 -4.28
CA LEU A 151 -7.78 -28.24 -4.91
C LEU A 151 -6.61 -28.10 -3.93
N ALA A 152 -6.88 -27.72 -2.68
CA ALA A 152 -5.82 -27.64 -1.66
C ALA A 152 -5.16 -29.01 -1.41
N VAL A 153 -5.95 -30.07 -1.34
CA VAL A 153 -5.43 -31.44 -1.21
C VAL A 153 -4.65 -31.84 -2.47
N ASP A 154 -5.22 -31.58 -3.65
CA ASP A 154 -4.60 -31.93 -4.93
C ASP A 154 -3.29 -31.19 -5.18
N LEU A 155 -3.17 -29.95 -4.74
CA LEU A 155 -1.92 -29.18 -4.78
C LEU A 155 -0.83 -29.80 -3.90
N VAL A 156 -1.19 -30.21 -2.67
CA VAL A 156 -0.23 -30.83 -1.74
C VAL A 156 0.16 -32.23 -2.21
N THR A 157 -0.77 -33.00 -2.75
CA THR A 157 -0.52 -34.37 -3.25
C THR A 157 0.05 -34.42 -4.67
N MET A 158 0.31 -33.25 -5.28
CA MET A 158 0.82 -33.11 -6.65
C MET A 158 -0.09 -33.72 -7.73
N ASN A 159 -1.39 -33.76 -7.47
CA ASN A 159 -2.39 -34.33 -8.41
C ASN A 159 -3.20 -33.24 -9.14
N ALA A 160 -2.97 -31.96 -8.83
CA ALA A 160 -3.69 -30.86 -9.47
C ALA A 160 -3.31 -30.72 -10.96
N HIS A 161 -4.23 -30.16 -11.72
CA HIS A 161 -3.99 -29.91 -13.15
C HIS A 161 -2.79 -28.97 -13.38
N PRO A 162 -1.92 -29.21 -14.39
CA PRO A 162 -0.72 -28.38 -14.65
C PRO A 162 -0.98 -26.88 -14.75
N ILE A 163 -2.16 -26.47 -15.26
CA ILE A 163 -2.58 -25.07 -15.34
C ILE A 163 -2.67 -24.42 -13.95
N ALA A 164 -3.11 -25.16 -12.93
CA ALA A 164 -3.18 -24.63 -11.56
C ALA A 164 -1.79 -24.28 -11.03
N TYR A 165 -0.80 -25.14 -11.24
CA TYR A 165 0.59 -24.89 -10.83
C TYR A 165 1.21 -23.73 -11.61
N SER A 166 1.03 -23.67 -12.93
CA SER A 166 1.58 -22.60 -13.74
C SER A 166 0.98 -21.23 -13.37
N THR A 167 -0.33 -21.17 -13.16
CA THR A 167 -1.01 -19.96 -12.72
C THR A 167 -0.55 -19.53 -11.33
N MET A 168 -0.50 -20.46 -10.38
CA MET A 168 -0.01 -20.18 -9.03
C MET A 168 1.44 -19.67 -9.05
N LEU A 169 2.32 -20.29 -9.86
CA LEU A 169 3.72 -19.85 -9.99
C LEU A 169 3.83 -18.45 -10.57
N ILE A 170 3.11 -18.15 -11.66
CA ILE A 170 3.11 -16.83 -12.30
C ILE A 170 2.61 -15.77 -11.32
N LEU A 171 1.50 -16.02 -10.63
CA LEU A 171 0.93 -15.09 -9.65
C LEU A 171 1.82 -14.92 -8.42
N THR A 172 2.47 -15.98 -7.96
CA THR A 172 3.47 -15.90 -6.89
C THR A 172 4.65 -15.03 -7.31
N ALA A 173 5.21 -15.26 -8.49
CA ALA A 173 6.34 -14.49 -9.01
C ALA A 173 5.98 -13.00 -9.21
N THR A 174 4.82 -12.71 -9.79
CA THR A 174 4.36 -11.34 -10.00
C THR A 174 4.05 -10.64 -8.68
N THR A 175 3.38 -11.29 -7.73
CA THR A 175 3.10 -10.72 -6.40
C THR A 175 4.38 -10.45 -5.63
N PHE A 176 5.33 -11.38 -5.65
CA PHE A 176 6.63 -11.21 -5.01
C PHE A 176 7.41 -10.04 -5.61
N PHE A 177 7.46 -9.95 -6.93
CA PHE A 177 8.19 -8.90 -7.62
C PHE A 177 7.53 -7.52 -7.43
N PHE A 178 6.22 -7.42 -7.66
CA PHE A 178 5.50 -6.16 -7.62
C PHE A 178 5.22 -5.68 -6.18
N GLY A 179 4.95 -6.57 -5.25
CA GLY A 179 4.75 -6.21 -3.84
C GLY A 179 6.06 -5.98 -3.09
N GLY A 180 7.11 -6.75 -3.40
CA GLY A 180 8.38 -6.73 -2.70
C GLY A 180 9.43 -5.81 -3.30
N ILE A 181 9.70 -5.92 -4.61
CA ILE A 181 10.84 -5.27 -5.27
C ILE A 181 10.43 -3.97 -5.96
N ALA A 182 9.42 -4.03 -6.83
CA ALA A 182 9.03 -2.91 -7.70
C ALA A 182 7.82 -2.10 -7.18
N ARG A 183 7.65 -2.03 -5.88
CA ARG A 183 6.51 -1.45 -5.14
C ARG A 183 5.94 -0.18 -5.76
N GLU A 184 6.66 0.93 -5.56
CA GLU A 184 6.28 2.26 -6.03
C GLU A 184 6.47 2.42 -7.55
N GLN A 185 7.38 1.66 -8.15
CA GLN A 185 7.71 1.76 -9.57
C GLN A 185 6.49 1.49 -10.46
N ILE A 186 5.63 0.56 -10.05
CA ILE A 186 4.41 0.25 -10.78
C ILE A 186 3.46 1.44 -10.79
N CYS A 187 3.24 2.08 -9.65
CA CYS A 187 2.35 3.23 -9.54
C CYS A 187 2.89 4.45 -10.29
N ILE A 188 4.22 4.59 -10.36
CA ILE A 188 4.86 5.75 -11.00
C ILE A 188 4.96 5.58 -12.52
N TYR A 189 5.36 4.38 -12.99
CA TYR A 189 5.73 4.19 -14.40
C TYR A 189 4.74 3.33 -15.18
N ALA A 190 4.20 2.25 -14.60
CA ALA A 190 3.40 1.27 -15.31
C ALA A 190 1.91 1.56 -15.25
N CYS A 191 1.39 2.06 -14.14
CA CYS A 191 -0.03 2.28 -13.96
C CYS A 191 -0.47 3.63 -14.59
N PRO A 192 -1.41 3.66 -15.54
CA PRO A 192 -1.91 4.92 -16.12
C PRO A 192 -2.85 5.65 -15.16
N TRP A 193 -3.40 4.94 -14.18
CA TRP A 193 -4.46 5.41 -13.30
C TRP A 193 -4.12 6.67 -12.49
N PRO A 194 -2.92 6.82 -11.91
CA PRO A 194 -2.52 8.04 -11.21
C PRO A 194 -2.60 9.31 -12.07
N ARG A 195 -2.30 9.19 -13.37
CA ARG A 195 -2.36 10.33 -14.31
C ARG A 195 -3.81 10.70 -14.63
N ILE A 196 -4.66 9.69 -14.85
CA ILE A 196 -6.09 9.89 -15.09
C ILE A 196 -6.73 10.56 -13.86
N GLN A 197 -6.46 10.06 -12.65
CA GLN A 197 -6.98 10.66 -11.43
C GLN A 197 -6.47 12.09 -11.20
N ALA A 198 -5.21 12.38 -11.55
CA ALA A 198 -4.69 13.74 -11.44
C ALA A 198 -5.44 14.74 -12.33
N ALA A 199 -5.87 14.32 -13.52
CA ALA A 199 -6.66 15.14 -14.42
C ALA A 199 -8.11 15.38 -13.96
N MET A 200 -8.60 14.59 -13.01
CA MET A 200 -9.95 14.71 -12.44
C MET A 200 -10.00 15.53 -11.17
N MET A 201 -8.85 15.83 -10.55
CA MET A 201 -8.77 16.61 -9.33
C MET A 201 -8.84 18.11 -9.66
N ASP A 202 -9.59 18.85 -8.85
CA ASP A 202 -9.77 20.28 -8.92
C ASP A 202 -9.36 20.98 -7.59
N GLU A 203 -9.63 22.25 -7.47
CA GLU A 203 -9.29 23.05 -6.28
C GLU A 203 -10.06 22.61 -5.03
N ASP A 204 -11.25 22.04 -5.18
CA ASP A 204 -12.12 21.59 -4.10
C ASP A 204 -11.81 20.13 -3.66
N THR A 205 -10.98 19.42 -4.40
CA THR A 205 -10.62 18.03 -4.11
C THR A 205 -9.81 17.94 -2.81
N LEU A 206 -10.24 17.07 -1.88
CA LEU A 206 -9.51 16.82 -0.64
C LEU A 206 -8.17 16.13 -0.92
N THR A 207 -7.08 16.87 -0.71
CA THR A 207 -5.73 16.34 -0.90
C THR A 207 -4.88 16.56 0.35
N ILE A 208 -3.80 15.79 0.45
CA ILE A 208 -2.81 15.96 1.53
C ILE A 208 -1.71 16.86 1.03
N GLY A 209 -1.51 17.97 1.69
CA GLY A 209 -0.48 18.95 1.33
C GLY A 209 0.27 19.50 2.54
N TYR A 210 1.45 20.02 2.30
CA TYR A 210 2.23 20.75 3.29
C TYR A 210 1.84 22.23 3.28
N ARG A 211 1.57 22.80 4.44
CA ARG A 211 1.22 24.23 4.59
C ARG A 211 2.49 25.06 4.67
N HIS A 212 2.99 25.55 3.52
CA HIS A 212 4.24 26.32 3.44
C HIS A 212 4.23 27.56 4.33
N TRP A 213 3.13 28.31 4.35
CA TRP A 213 3.00 29.55 5.13
C TRP A 213 3.11 29.34 6.65
N ARG A 214 2.85 28.10 7.13
CA ARG A 214 2.96 27.72 8.53
C ARG A 214 4.28 27.01 8.84
N GLY A 215 4.78 26.20 7.92
CA GLY A 215 5.91 25.34 8.15
C GLY A 215 7.28 25.96 7.82
N GLU A 216 7.31 26.99 6.99
CA GLU A 216 8.55 27.69 6.62
C GLU A 216 8.79 28.93 7.46
N PRO A 217 10.05 29.32 7.71
CA PRO A 217 11.29 28.62 7.37
C PRO A 217 11.54 27.41 8.28
N ARG A 218 11.89 26.26 7.67
CA ARG A 218 12.22 25.02 8.36
C ARG A 218 13.47 25.17 9.22
N GLY A 219 13.49 24.54 10.38
CA GLY A 219 14.71 24.55 11.18
C GLY A 219 14.69 23.59 12.35
N LYS A 220 15.83 22.95 12.60
CA LYS A 220 16.01 22.08 13.78
C LYS A 220 15.75 22.87 15.06
N LEU A 221 15.04 22.26 16.00
CA LEU A 221 14.92 22.78 17.35
C LEU A 221 16.32 22.87 17.96
N LYS A 222 16.82 24.10 18.13
CA LYS A 222 18.02 24.31 18.94
C LYS A 222 17.61 24.03 20.41
N PRO A 223 18.34 23.19 21.18
CA PRO A 223 18.05 23.04 22.59
C PRO A 223 18.13 24.44 23.22
N HIS A 224 17.11 24.80 23.98
CA HIS A 224 17.02 26.07 24.68
C HIS A 224 18.22 26.19 25.63
N LYS A 225 19.35 26.74 25.16
CA LYS A 225 20.41 27.16 26.05
C LYS A 225 19.79 28.28 26.89
N LYS A 226 19.54 28.01 28.19
CA LYS A 226 19.20 29.06 29.15
C LYS A 226 20.20 30.18 28.94
N LYS A 227 19.75 31.32 28.37
CA LYS A 227 20.55 32.52 28.32
C LYS A 227 20.97 32.81 29.77
N LYS A 228 22.24 32.65 30.09
CA LYS A 228 22.78 33.25 31.32
C LYS A 228 22.49 34.75 31.17
N PRO A 229 21.93 35.40 32.20
CA PRO A 229 21.78 36.87 32.17
C PRO A 229 23.16 37.45 31.89
N ALA A 230 23.29 38.19 30.81
CA ALA A 230 24.48 38.93 30.49
C ALA A 230 24.69 39.93 31.63
N ALA A 231 25.74 39.77 32.42
CA ALA A 231 26.21 40.80 33.33
C ALA A 231 26.51 42.04 32.46
N ALA A 232 25.87 43.11 32.82
CA ALA A 232 26.07 44.43 32.18
C ALA A 232 27.52 44.83 32.34
N ALA A 233 28.29 44.78 31.23
CA ALA A 233 29.53 45.52 31.10
C ALA A 233 29.24 46.69 30.17
N ALA A 234 29.09 47.85 30.71
CA ALA A 234 29.02 49.10 30.02
C ALA A 234 30.42 49.42 29.41
N THR A 235 30.51 49.44 28.09
CA THR A 235 31.49 50.31 27.38
C THR A 235 30.98 50.42 25.93
N GLY A 236 30.99 51.63 25.45
CA GLY A 236 30.32 52.17 24.30
C GLY A 236 30.69 51.62 22.94
N ASP A 237 29.91 52.11 22.01
CA ASP A 237 29.99 52.17 20.56
C ASP A 237 29.48 50.98 19.74
N ALA A 238 28.60 51.40 18.87
CA ALA A 238 27.93 50.78 17.74
C ALA A 238 26.69 49.91 18.05
N PRO A 239 25.55 50.24 17.43
CA PRO A 239 24.37 49.36 17.47
C PRO A 239 24.67 48.13 16.62
N VAL A 240 25.05 47.06 17.28
CA VAL A 240 24.95 45.73 16.67
C VAL A 240 23.46 45.50 16.42
N ILE A 241 23.05 45.68 15.16
CA ILE A 241 21.74 45.25 14.70
C ILE A 241 21.71 43.77 14.97
N ALA A 242 21.12 43.41 16.10
CA ALA A 242 20.80 42.00 16.36
C ALA A 242 19.90 41.56 15.21
N GLU A 243 20.41 40.77 14.31
CA GLU A 243 19.58 40.08 13.34
C GLU A 243 18.48 39.39 14.14
N VAL A 244 17.29 39.92 14.08
CA VAL A 244 16.09 39.30 14.61
C VAL A 244 15.91 38.08 13.71
N GLU A 245 16.42 36.93 14.16
CA GLU A 245 16.15 35.65 13.47
C GLU A 245 14.62 35.61 13.27
N ALA A 246 14.19 35.60 12.02
CA ALA A 246 12.79 35.47 11.68
C ALA A 246 12.19 34.25 12.41
N PRO A 247 10.96 34.38 12.95
CA PRO A 247 10.34 33.29 13.69
C PRO A 247 10.34 32.07 12.80
N LYS A 248 10.90 30.97 13.31
CA LYS A 248 10.92 29.67 12.59
C LYS A 248 9.49 29.16 12.47
N GLY A 249 9.20 28.56 11.32
CA GLY A 249 7.96 27.85 11.11
C GLY A 249 7.83 26.59 11.99
N ASP A 250 6.67 26.00 11.99
CA ASP A 250 6.35 24.81 12.80
C ASP A 250 7.12 23.53 12.36
N CYS A 251 7.73 23.53 11.18
CA CYS A 251 8.46 22.38 10.68
C CYS A 251 9.87 22.30 11.29
N ILE A 252 10.10 21.30 12.13
CA ILE A 252 11.39 21.05 12.81
C ILE A 252 12.41 20.26 11.96
N ASP A 253 12.11 20.01 10.70
CA ASP A 253 12.96 19.25 9.75
C ASP A 253 13.34 17.84 10.25
N CYS A 254 12.42 17.14 10.91
CA CYS A 254 12.65 15.81 11.45
C CYS A 254 12.58 14.67 10.41
N MET A 255 12.16 14.96 9.17
CA MET A 255 11.99 14.01 8.07
C MET A 255 11.00 12.86 8.35
N ALA A 256 10.18 12.95 9.40
CA ALA A 256 9.25 11.88 9.77
C ALA A 256 8.21 11.60 8.68
N CYS A 257 7.63 12.66 8.09
CA CYS A 257 6.68 12.57 6.98
C CYS A 257 7.28 11.86 5.74
N VAL A 258 8.55 12.14 5.42
CA VAL A 258 9.27 11.48 4.32
C VAL A 258 9.57 10.03 4.65
N ASN A 259 9.98 9.75 5.89
CA ASN A 259 10.35 8.40 6.33
C ASN A 259 9.18 7.43 6.42
N VAL A 260 7.96 7.93 6.68
CA VAL A 260 6.76 7.10 6.76
C VAL A 260 6.09 6.90 5.40
N CYS A 261 6.44 7.72 4.39
CA CYS A 261 5.82 7.68 3.08
C CYS A 261 6.11 6.36 2.34
N PRO A 262 5.10 5.58 1.94
CA PRO A 262 5.29 4.34 1.19
C PRO A 262 5.80 4.60 -0.24
N MET A 263 5.50 5.78 -0.81
CA MET A 263 5.95 6.20 -2.14
C MET A 263 7.33 6.88 -2.12
N GLY A 264 7.87 7.15 -0.93
CA GLY A 264 9.20 7.75 -0.77
C GLY A 264 9.31 9.23 -1.18
N ILE A 265 8.19 9.93 -1.34
CA ILE A 265 8.15 11.35 -1.71
C ILE A 265 8.40 12.27 -0.51
N ASP A 266 8.88 13.47 -0.78
CA ASP A 266 8.92 14.56 0.19
C ASP A 266 7.72 15.49 -0.01
N ILE A 267 6.70 15.34 0.85
CA ILE A 267 5.47 16.14 0.77
C ILE A 267 5.71 17.63 1.02
N ARG A 268 6.86 18.01 1.60
CA ARG A 268 7.20 19.39 1.91
C ARG A 268 7.60 20.18 0.67
N ASP A 269 7.97 19.49 -0.41
CA ASP A 269 8.28 20.08 -1.71
C ASP A 269 7.03 20.33 -2.57
N GLY A 270 5.85 20.26 -1.94
CA GLY A 270 4.56 20.43 -2.57
C GLY A 270 3.85 19.12 -2.89
N GLN A 271 2.67 19.24 -3.49
CA GLN A 271 1.90 18.08 -3.92
C GLN A 271 2.53 17.46 -5.16
N GLN A 272 2.89 16.20 -5.06
CA GLN A 272 3.51 15.43 -6.14
C GLN A 272 2.52 14.43 -6.73
N MET A 273 2.70 14.12 -8.03
CA MET A 273 1.84 13.18 -8.74
C MET A 273 1.92 11.76 -8.17
N GLU A 274 3.00 11.41 -7.51
CA GLU A 274 3.22 10.12 -6.88
C GLU A 274 2.49 9.97 -5.53
N CYS A 275 1.94 11.05 -4.98
CA CYS A 275 1.19 11.01 -3.73
C CYS A 275 -0.12 10.22 -3.90
N ILE A 276 -0.31 9.15 -3.13
CA ILE A 276 -1.52 8.30 -3.14
C ILE A 276 -2.56 8.71 -2.09
N THR A 277 -2.44 9.85 -1.49
CA THR A 277 -3.34 10.43 -0.47
C THR A 277 -3.63 9.47 0.72
N CYS A 278 -2.64 8.68 1.12
CA CYS A 278 -2.81 7.63 2.15
C CYS A 278 -2.83 8.16 3.60
N GLY A 279 -2.44 9.41 3.85
CA GLY A 279 -2.49 10.05 5.16
C GLY A 279 -1.46 9.61 6.20
N LEU A 280 -0.47 8.80 5.86
CA LEU A 280 0.53 8.33 6.83
C LEU A 280 1.52 9.40 7.30
N CYS A 281 1.60 10.51 6.58
CA CYS A 281 2.51 11.62 6.90
C CYS A 281 1.89 12.70 7.81
N ILE A 282 0.59 12.58 8.13
CA ILE A 282 -0.18 13.49 8.98
C ILE A 282 -0.05 13.07 10.45
#